data_7006d5f70f06b7d88dbdda24a91ad17c
#
_entry.id   7006d5f70f06b7d88dbdda24a91ad17c
#
_cell.length_a   1.000
_cell.length_b   1.000
_cell.length_c   1.000
_cell.angle_alpha   90.00
_cell.angle_beta   90.00
_cell.angle_gamma   90.00
#
_symmetry.space_group_name_H-M   'P 1'
#
loop_
_entity.id
_entity.type
_entity.pdbx_description
1 polymer ?
#
loop_
_entity_poly.entity_id
_entity_poly.type
_entity_poly.pdbx_seq_one_letter_code
_entity_poly.pdbx_strand_id
1 'polypeptide(L)'
;EISQMVIAIGEILRASTIYRTSTTIPLEEELHFVYYYNYLQRMRFEDKIKVIQTIDPGIEHCLIPCFCIQSLIENAYVHGLEPKPSDGTLEITIKKSENFLSITVADDGVGFETIPSFSLDSPVAESKSDTVHSHPHVGLKNLNRRLYLMYGEESQLKIQSIPNIRTEITFKIPLSDRNRLTGDES
;
A
#
# COMPACT_ATOMS: atom_id res chain seq x y z
N GLU A 1 12.88 22.06 8.10
CA GLU A 1 12.80 21.15 6.94
C GLU A 1 13.72 19.93 7.11
N ILE A 2 15.06 20.11 7.24
CA ILE A 2 16.03 19.01 7.45
C ILE A 2 15.68 18.17 8.70
N SER A 3 15.32 18.79 9.81
CA SER A 3 14.95 18.07 11.04
C SER A 3 13.72 17.17 10.85
N GLN A 4 12.73 17.62 10.11
CA GLN A 4 11.53 16.83 9.82
C GLN A 4 11.83 15.66 8.88
N MET A 5 12.74 15.85 7.92
CA MET A 5 13.21 14.78 7.04
C MET A 5 13.94 13.68 7.84
N VAL A 6 14.80 14.06 8.77
CA VAL A 6 15.49 13.10 9.66
C VAL A 6 14.50 12.32 10.52
N ILE A 7 13.48 13.00 11.05
CA ILE A 7 12.40 12.35 11.82
C ILE A 7 11.66 11.34 10.92
N ALA A 8 11.25 11.74 9.71
CA ALA A 8 10.52 10.87 8.78
C ALA A 8 11.32 9.60 8.42
N ILE A 9 12.61 9.76 8.12
CA ILE A 9 13.50 8.62 7.85
C ILE A 9 13.63 7.74 9.10
N GLY A 10 13.80 8.33 10.28
CA GLY A 10 13.90 7.62 11.56
C GLY A 10 12.66 6.79 11.85
N GLU A 11 11.45 7.34 11.62
CA GLU A 11 10.19 6.64 11.85
C GLU A 11 10.01 5.46 10.86
N ILE A 12 10.35 5.63 9.59
CA ILE A 12 10.30 4.54 8.60
C ILE A 12 11.28 3.42 8.97
N LEU A 13 12.51 3.74 9.36
CA LEU A 13 13.49 2.74 9.78
C LEU A 13 13.08 2.02 11.07
N ARG A 14 12.55 2.76 12.05
CA ARG A 14 12.01 2.21 13.30
C ARG A 14 10.90 1.21 13.00
N ALA A 15 9.98 1.57 12.14
CA ALA A 15 8.89 0.72 11.70
C ALA A 15 9.37 -0.58 11.06
N SER A 16 10.26 -0.46 10.10
CA SER A 16 10.85 -1.62 9.40
C SER A 16 11.54 -2.59 10.36
N THR A 17 12.04 -2.09 11.49
CA THR A 17 12.70 -2.91 12.51
C THR A 17 11.70 -3.55 13.47
N ILE A 18 10.74 -2.77 14.00
CA ILE A 18 9.75 -3.23 14.99
C ILE A 18 8.80 -4.26 14.39
N TYR A 19 8.30 -4.00 13.18
CA TYR A 19 7.28 -4.86 12.54
C TYR A 19 7.85 -5.93 11.63
N ARG A 20 9.17 -6.13 11.65
CA ARG A 20 9.85 -7.14 10.83
C ARG A 20 9.32 -8.56 11.03
N THR A 21 8.88 -8.89 12.25
CA THR A 21 8.34 -10.21 12.62
C THR A 21 6.82 -10.23 12.76
N SER A 22 6.16 -9.09 12.66
CA SER A 22 4.71 -9.00 12.77
C SER A 22 4.03 -9.32 11.46
N THR A 23 2.98 -10.12 11.51
CA THR A 23 2.13 -10.41 10.33
C THR A 23 1.09 -9.32 10.10
N THR A 24 0.57 -8.75 11.18
CA THR A 24 -0.45 -7.68 11.17
C THR A 24 -0.10 -6.56 12.12
N ILE A 25 -0.58 -5.36 11.82
CA ILE A 25 -0.49 -4.16 12.66
C ILE A 25 -1.82 -3.41 12.65
N PRO A 26 -2.10 -2.55 13.65
CA PRO A 26 -3.23 -1.63 13.59
C PRO A 26 -3.14 -0.72 12.36
N LEU A 27 -4.30 -0.40 11.77
CA LEU A 27 -4.38 0.50 10.62
C LEU A 27 -3.74 1.87 10.91
N GLU A 28 -3.92 2.41 12.11
CA GLU A 28 -3.31 3.68 12.52
C GLU A 28 -1.79 3.68 12.39
N GLU A 29 -1.13 2.57 12.74
CA GLU A 29 0.32 2.41 12.61
C GLU A 29 0.75 2.39 11.13
N GLU A 30 0.03 1.69 10.28
CA GLU A 30 0.29 1.69 8.84
C GLU A 30 0.10 3.09 8.23
N LEU A 31 -0.96 3.80 8.63
CA LEU A 31 -1.22 5.19 8.18
C LEU A 31 -0.14 6.17 8.65
N HIS A 32 0.46 5.93 9.81
CA HIS A 32 1.59 6.72 10.31
C HIS A 32 2.81 6.58 9.39
N PHE A 33 3.11 5.35 8.91
CA PHE A 33 4.18 5.14 7.93
C PHE A 33 3.87 5.77 6.59
N VAL A 34 2.63 5.61 6.13
CA VAL A 34 2.14 6.24 4.90
C VAL A 34 2.30 7.75 4.96
N TYR A 35 2.02 8.37 6.09
CA TYR A 35 2.22 9.81 6.29
C TYR A 35 3.68 10.22 6.10
N TYR A 36 4.64 9.56 6.77
CA TYR A 36 6.06 9.90 6.63
C TYR A 36 6.61 9.57 5.24
N TYR A 37 6.16 8.47 4.64
CA TYR A 37 6.55 8.12 3.29
C TYR A 37 6.07 9.18 2.29
N ASN A 38 4.81 9.58 2.34
CA ASN A 38 4.27 10.65 1.50
C ASN A 38 4.97 11.99 1.74
N TYR A 39 5.33 12.31 2.98
CA TYR A 39 6.10 13.50 3.30
C TYR A 39 7.45 13.53 2.56
N LEU A 40 8.19 12.41 2.56
CA LEU A 40 9.47 12.31 1.82
C LEU A 40 9.26 12.39 0.30
N GLN A 41 8.22 11.76 -0.21
CA GLN A 41 7.91 11.81 -1.64
C GLN A 41 7.50 13.22 -2.09
N ARG A 42 6.76 13.98 -1.29
CA ARG A 42 6.46 15.39 -1.57
C ARG A 42 7.73 16.23 -1.73
N MET A 43 8.72 16.03 -0.87
CA MET A 43 10.02 16.71 -1.01
C MET A 43 10.74 16.28 -2.29
N ARG A 44 10.71 14.99 -2.63
CA ARG A 44 11.34 14.46 -3.85
C ARG A 44 10.70 14.99 -5.13
N PHE A 45 9.38 15.09 -5.14
CA PHE A 45 8.59 15.50 -6.31
C PHE A 45 8.24 17.00 -6.30
N GLU A 46 8.82 17.81 -5.40
CA GLU A 46 8.60 19.27 -5.34
C GLU A 46 7.11 19.64 -5.31
N ASP A 47 6.31 18.92 -4.50
CA ASP A 47 4.85 19.09 -4.38
C ASP A 47 4.02 18.88 -5.67
N LYS A 48 4.59 18.27 -6.71
CA LYS A 48 3.87 17.97 -7.97
C LYS A 48 2.85 16.85 -7.83
N ILE A 49 2.90 16.08 -6.74
CA ILE A 49 1.97 14.98 -6.50
C ILE A 49 1.00 15.36 -5.38
N LYS A 50 -0.28 15.44 -5.75
CA LYS A 50 -1.38 15.64 -4.81
C LYS A 50 -1.78 14.31 -4.18
N VAL A 51 -1.79 14.23 -2.86
CA VAL A 51 -2.28 13.05 -2.10
C VAL A 51 -3.65 13.33 -1.53
N ILE A 52 -4.62 12.47 -1.81
CA ILE A 52 -5.99 12.53 -1.31
C ILE A 52 -6.26 11.28 -0.49
N GLN A 53 -6.73 11.46 0.75
CA GLN A 53 -7.08 10.34 1.62
C GLN A 53 -8.56 10.42 2.00
N THR A 54 -9.27 9.31 1.86
CA THR A 54 -10.67 9.13 2.27
C THR A 54 -10.74 7.86 3.12
N ILE A 55 -10.87 8.05 4.44
CA ILE A 55 -10.82 6.97 5.42
C ILE A 55 -12.09 7.04 6.26
N ASP A 56 -12.81 5.94 6.36
CA ASP A 56 -13.97 5.85 7.22
C ASP A 56 -13.55 5.97 8.70
N PRO A 57 -14.32 6.63 9.55
CA PRO A 57 -14.02 6.78 10.97
C PRO A 57 -14.19 5.46 11.73
N GLY A 58 -13.46 5.32 12.85
CA GLY A 58 -13.62 4.19 13.78
C GLY A 58 -13.04 2.87 13.29
N ILE A 59 -12.06 2.93 12.38
CA ILE A 59 -11.36 1.75 11.84
C ILE A 59 -9.87 1.73 12.18
N GLU A 60 -9.41 2.68 12.96
CA GLU A 60 -7.99 2.92 13.26
C GLU A 60 -7.32 1.70 13.89
N HIS A 61 -8.06 0.97 14.73
CA HIS A 61 -7.57 -0.23 15.44
C HIS A 61 -7.73 -1.54 14.67
N CYS A 62 -8.32 -1.52 13.46
CA CYS A 62 -8.45 -2.70 12.63
C CYS A 62 -7.05 -3.26 12.31
N LEU A 63 -6.87 -4.56 12.52
CA LEU A 63 -5.62 -5.23 12.18
C LEU A 63 -5.54 -5.51 10.68
N ILE A 64 -4.49 -5.05 10.06
CA ILE A 64 -4.20 -5.24 8.63
C ILE A 64 -2.81 -5.84 8.44
N PRO A 65 -2.52 -6.49 7.30
CA PRO A 65 -1.17 -6.99 7.02
C PRO A 65 -0.14 -5.86 7.01
N CYS A 66 0.99 -6.06 7.68
CA CYS A 66 2.09 -5.10 7.73
C CYS A 66 2.49 -4.61 6.34
N PHE A 67 2.67 -3.29 6.17
CA PHE A 67 3.13 -2.65 4.94
C PHE A 67 2.31 -2.97 3.69
N CYS A 68 1.02 -3.27 3.86
CA CYS A 68 0.14 -3.58 2.72
C CYS A 68 -0.24 -2.31 1.93
N ILE A 69 -0.57 -1.22 2.63
CA ILE A 69 -0.87 0.08 2.00
C ILE A 69 0.41 0.69 1.43
N GLN A 70 1.51 0.63 2.19
CA GLN A 70 2.80 1.11 1.74
C GLN A 70 3.23 0.46 0.43
N SER A 71 3.09 -0.87 0.29
CA SER A 71 3.44 -1.57 -0.95
C SER A 71 2.65 -1.07 -2.16
N LEU A 72 1.37 -0.71 -1.98
CA LEU A 72 0.55 -0.13 -3.06
C LEU A 72 1.00 1.29 -3.40
N ILE A 73 1.30 2.10 -2.39
CA ILE A 73 1.76 3.48 -2.56
C ILE A 73 3.13 3.53 -3.23
N GLU A 74 4.06 2.66 -2.83
CA GLU A 74 5.36 2.52 -3.49
C GLU A 74 5.20 2.18 -4.98
N ASN A 75 4.30 1.25 -5.29
CA ASN A 75 4.00 0.91 -6.68
C ASN A 75 3.45 2.12 -7.46
N ALA A 76 2.52 2.87 -6.88
CA ALA A 76 1.95 4.06 -7.51
C ALA A 76 3.02 5.13 -7.76
N TYR A 77 3.88 5.43 -6.77
CA TYR A 77 4.95 6.42 -6.95
C TYR A 77 5.96 5.98 -7.99
N VAL A 78 6.53 4.77 -7.85
CA VAL A 78 7.67 4.33 -8.67
C VAL A 78 7.26 3.99 -10.09
N HIS A 79 6.12 3.32 -10.26
CA HIS A 79 5.70 2.79 -11.57
C HIS A 79 4.62 3.62 -12.25
N GLY A 80 3.81 4.37 -11.48
CA GLY A 80 2.76 5.22 -12.02
C GLY A 80 3.18 6.67 -12.21
N LEU A 81 3.58 7.31 -11.12
CA LEU A 81 3.72 8.77 -11.04
C LEU A 81 5.12 9.28 -11.41
N GLU A 82 6.20 8.55 -11.06
CA GLU A 82 7.56 8.97 -11.38
C GLU A 82 7.83 9.07 -12.90
N PRO A 83 7.34 8.13 -13.74
CA PRO A 83 7.50 8.24 -15.18
C PRO A 83 6.60 9.29 -15.83
N LYS A 84 5.58 9.81 -15.11
CA LYS A 84 4.63 10.80 -15.62
C LYS A 84 5.31 12.16 -15.79
N PRO A 85 5.22 12.81 -16.98
CA PRO A 85 5.89 14.09 -17.23
C PRO A 85 5.18 15.29 -16.60
N SER A 86 3.96 15.13 -16.09
CA SER A 86 3.13 16.20 -15.51
C SER A 86 2.83 15.94 -14.04
N ASP A 87 2.14 16.87 -13.39
CA ASP A 87 1.63 16.69 -12.04
C ASP A 87 0.74 15.46 -11.94
N GLY A 88 0.74 14.82 -10.77
CA GLY A 88 0.03 13.59 -10.52
C GLY A 88 -0.86 13.63 -9.29
N THR A 89 -1.76 12.66 -9.20
CA THR A 89 -2.65 12.46 -8.04
C THR A 89 -2.53 11.04 -7.55
N LEU A 90 -2.36 10.89 -6.23
CA LEU A 90 -2.43 9.63 -5.48
C LEU A 90 -3.66 9.67 -4.58
N GLU A 91 -4.54 8.70 -4.72
CA GLU A 91 -5.74 8.57 -3.89
C GLU A 91 -5.65 7.31 -3.03
N ILE A 92 -5.91 7.46 -1.73
CA ILE A 92 -5.98 6.36 -0.77
C ILE A 92 -7.38 6.34 -0.19
N THR A 93 -8.10 5.26 -0.41
CA THR A 93 -9.48 5.10 0.06
C THR A 93 -9.60 3.85 0.92
N ILE A 94 -10.06 4.00 2.16
CA ILE A 94 -10.28 2.89 3.09
C ILE A 94 -11.72 2.96 3.59
N LYS A 95 -12.50 1.93 3.28
CA LYS A 95 -13.91 1.85 3.62
C LYS A 95 -14.25 0.59 4.39
N LYS A 96 -15.07 0.74 5.42
CA LYS A 96 -15.62 -0.36 6.21
C LYS A 96 -17.01 -0.74 5.70
N SER A 97 -17.24 -2.01 5.48
CA SER A 97 -18.56 -2.61 5.34
C SER A 97 -18.83 -3.55 6.52
N GLU A 98 -20.00 -4.19 6.57
CA GLU A 98 -20.34 -5.12 7.66
C GLU A 98 -19.29 -6.24 7.84
N ASN A 99 -18.75 -6.75 6.74
CA ASN A 99 -17.88 -7.94 6.76
C ASN A 99 -16.45 -7.69 6.31
N PHE A 100 -16.15 -6.54 5.72
CA PHE A 100 -14.86 -6.29 5.09
C PHE A 100 -14.37 -4.87 5.33
N LEU A 101 -13.06 -4.74 5.44
CA LEU A 101 -12.33 -3.51 5.23
C LEU A 101 -11.82 -3.51 3.78
N SER A 102 -12.25 -2.55 2.97
CA SER A 102 -11.78 -2.38 1.60
C SER A 102 -10.71 -1.31 1.55
N ILE A 103 -9.55 -1.64 1.01
CA ILE A 103 -8.42 -0.73 0.85
C ILE A 103 -8.15 -0.57 -0.63
N THR A 104 -8.15 0.68 -1.10
CA THR A 104 -7.93 1.05 -2.49
C THR A 104 -6.86 2.13 -2.56
N VAL A 105 -5.88 1.92 -3.43
CA VAL A 105 -4.91 2.95 -3.82
C VAL A 105 -5.04 3.16 -5.32
N ALA A 106 -5.21 4.41 -5.72
CA ALA A 106 -5.31 4.77 -7.13
C ALA A 106 -4.37 5.93 -7.47
N ASP A 107 -3.85 5.91 -8.69
CA ASP A 107 -3.03 6.97 -9.25
C ASP A 107 -3.46 7.30 -10.68
N ASP A 108 -3.15 8.51 -11.11
CA ASP A 108 -3.34 8.99 -12.48
C ASP A 108 -2.04 8.95 -13.31
N GLY A 109 -1.15 8.01 -12.96
CA GLY A 109 0.14 7.81 -13.60
C GLY A 109 0.09 7.19 -14.99
N VAL A 110 1.24 6.67 -15.44
CA VAL A 110 1.36 6.06 -16.78
C VAL A 110 0.59 4.74 -16.90
N GLY A 111 0.30 4.06 -15.79
CA GLY A 111 -0.44 2.80 -15.76
C GLY A 111 0.35 1.58 -16.20
N PHE A 112 -0.36 0.47 -16.34
CA PHE A 112 0.21 -0.80 -16.81
C PHE A 112 -0.03 -0.98 -18.30
N GLU A 113 1.01 -1.29 -19.07
CA GLU A 113 0.84 -1.77 -20.46
C GLU A 113 0.15 -3.15 -20.49
N THR A 114 0.53 -4.00 -19.55
CA THR A 114 -0.08 -5.31 -19.33
C THR A 114 -0.29 -5.52 -17.84
N ILE A 115 -1.53 -5.76 -17.42
CA ILE A 115 -1.85 -6.02 -16.02
C ILE A 115 -1.13 -7.29 -15.58
N PRO A 116 -0.33 -7.23 -14.49
CA PRO A 116 0.41 -8.39 -14.01
C PRO A 116 -0.55 -9.49 -13.57
N SER A 117 -0.36 -10.71 -14.07
CA SER A 117 -1.06 -11.89 -13.58
C SER A 117 -0.33 -12.43 -12.34
N PHE A 118 -1.05 -12.64 -11.25
CA PHE A 118 -0.52 -13.22 -10.02
C PHE A 118 -0.80 -14.72 -9.97
N SER A 119 -0.02 -15.52 -10.71
CA SER A 119 -0.07 -16.98 -10.55
C SER A 119 0.51 -17.38 -9.20
N LEU A 120 -0.26 -18.13 -8.41
CA LEU A 120 0.17 -18.63 -7.09
C LEU A 120 1.24 -19.71 -7.20
N ASP A 121 1.30 -20.40 -8.34
CA ASP A 121 2.21 -21.52 -8.60
C ASP A 121 3.61 -21.11 -9.09
N SER A 122 3.84 -19.84 -9.35
CA SER A 122 5.18 -19.38 -9.72
C SER A 122 6.06 -19.35 -8.48
N PRO A 123 7.16 -20.16 -8.43
CA PRO A 123 8.11 -20.04 -7.34
C PRO A 123 8.59 -18.60 -7.28
N VAL A 124 8.69 -18.06 -6.06
CA VAL A 124 9.42 -16.81 -5.84
C VAL A 124 10.83 -17.09 -6.29
N ALA A 125 11.19 -16.61 -7.46
CA ALA A 125 12.58 -16.70 -7.90
C ALA A 125 13.41 -15.91 -6.90
N GLU A 126 14.07 -16.62 -5.98
CA GLU A 126 15.18 -16.10 -5.21
C GLU A 126 16.33 -15.85 -6.21
N SER A 127 16.18 -14.83 -7.03
CA SER A 127 17.31 -14.37 -7.84
C SER A 127 18.28 -13.66 -6.92
N LYS A 128 19.28 -14.42 -6.47
CA LYS A 128 20.56 -13.90 -5.96
C LYS A 128 21.27 -13.17 -7.12
N SER A 129 20.79 -12.00 -7.48
CA SER A 129 21.55 -11.09 -8.36
C SER A 129 21.31 -9.67 -7.89
N ASP A 130 22.40 -9.07 -7.43
CA ASP A 130 22.56 -7.73 -6.90
C ASP A 130 22.29 -6.61 -7.92
N THR A 131 21.06 -6.51 -8.43
CA THR A 131 20.64 -5.35 -9.21
C THR A 131 19.25 -4.93 -8.76
N VAL A 132 19.21 -3.88 -7.96
CA VAL A 132 18.06 -3.30 -7.26
C VAL A 132 16.93 -2.80 -8.20
N HIS A 133 17.05 -2.97 -9.52
CA HIS A 133 16.16 -2.34 -10.51
C HIS A 133 15.48 -3.26 -11.52
N SER A 134 15.46 -4.59 -11.34
CA SER A 134 15.13 -5.47 -12.48
C SER A 134 13.86 -6.30 -12.44
N HIS A 135 12.98 -6.17 -11.43
CA HIS A 135 11.69 -6.89 -11.44
C HIS A 135 10.53 -5.96 -11.07
N PRO A 136 9.87 -5.36 -12.07
CA PRO A 136 8.68 -4.57 -11.83
C PRO A 136 7.61 -5.43 -11.12
N HIS A 137 6.96 -4.84 -10.10
CA HIS A 137 5.82 -5.42 -9.39
C HIS A 137 6.09 -6.61 -8.44
N VAL A 138 7.34 -6.88 -8.02
CA VAL A 138 7.64 -7.91 -7.00
C VAL A 138 6.92 -7.63 -5.69
N GLY A 139 6.82 -6.37 -5.28
CA GLY A 139 6.08 -5.95 -4.09
C GLY A 139 4.60 -6.33 -4.15
N LEU A 140 3.94 -6.08 -5.30
CA LEU A 140 2.53 -6.45 -5.50
C LEU A 140 2.33 -7.96 -5.51
N LYS A 141 3.23 -8.72 -6.14
CA LYS A 141 3.17 -10.19 -6.15
C LYS A 141 3.28 -10.76 -4.74
N ASN A 142 4.22 -10.26 -3.95
CA ASN A 142 4.42 -10.69 -2.57
C ASN A 142 3.22 -10.32 -1.70
N LEU A 143 2.67 -9.12 -1.86
CA LEU A 143 1.46 -8.70 -1.17
C LEU A 143 0.26 -9.59 -1.54
N ASN A 144 0.04 -9.83 -2.85
CA ASN A 144 -1.05 -10.68 -3.32
C ASN A 144 -0.99 -12.09 -2.72
N ARG A 145 0.21 -12.71 -2.74
CA ARG A 145 0.42 -14.03 -2.14
C ARG A 145 0.15 -14.02 -0.64
N ARG A 146 0.59 -13.00 0.08
CA ARG A 146 0.35 -12.86 1.52
C ARG A 146 -1.13 -12.71 1.84
N LEU A 147 -1.86 -11.86 1.10
CA LEU A 147 -3.31 -11.69 1.24
C LEU A 147 -4.06 -13.01 1.01
N TYR A 148 -3.69 -13.74 -0.04
CA TYR A 148 -4.26 -15.05 -0.32
C TYR A 148 -4.02 -16.06 0.81
N LEU A 149 -2.78 -16.14 1.31
CA LEU A 149 -2.43 -17.09 2.39
C LEU A 149 -3.11 -16.74 3.72
N MET A 150 -3.36 -15.46 3.99
CA MET A 150 -3.97 -15.01 5.25
C MET A 150 -5.50 -15.05 5.21
N TYR A 151 -6.11 -14.74 4.07
CA TYR A 151 -7.55 -14.46 3.99
C TYR A 151 -8.27 -15.17 2.84
N GLY A 152 -7.56 -15.87 1.97
CA GLY A 152 -8.13 -16.60 0.85
C GLY A 152 -8.27 -15.79 -0.45
N GLU A 153 -8.94 -16.39 -1.42
CA GLU A 153 -9.02 -15.89 -2.80
C GLU A 153 -9.69 -14.51 -2.93
N GLU A 154 -10.73 -14.26 -2.13
CA GLU A 154 -11.48 -13.00 -2.18
C GLU A 154 -10.67 -11.76 -1.76
N SER A 155 -9.57 -11.98 -1.03
CA SER A 155 -8.68 -10.91 -0.55
C SER A 155 -7.53 -10.60 -1.51
N GLN A 156 -7.43 -11.30 -2.63
CA GLN A 156 -6.40 -11.01 -3.63
C GLN A 156 -6.55 -9.62 -4.25
N LEU A 157 -5.43 -9.10 -4.74
CA LEU A 157 -5.39 -7.80 -5.41
C LEU A 157 -6.26 -7.81 -6.68
N LYS A 158 -7.12 -6.80 -6.79
CA LYS A 158 -7.87 -6.48 -8.01
C LYS A 158 -7.23 -5.24 -8.61
N ILE A 159 -6.71 -5.37 -9.82
CA ILE A 159 -6.04 -4.28 -10.54
C ILE A 159 -6.89 -3.88 -11.73
N GLN A 160 -7.17 -2.59 -11.82
CA GLN A 160 -7.76 -1.95 -12.99
C GLN A 160 -6.81 -0.85 -13.43
N SER A 161 -6.44 -0.84 -14.69
CA SER A 161 -5.54 0.17 -15.23
C SER A 161 -5.95 0.55 -16.64
N ILE A 162 -6.04 1.87 -16.85
CA ILE A 162 -6.19 2.48 -18.17
C ILE A 162 -4.94 3.33 -18.36
N PRO A 163 -4.04 2.97 -19.30
CA PRO A 163 -2.78 3.64 -19.52
C PRO A 163 -2.93 5.16 -19.64
N ASN A 164 -2.10 5.91 -18.93
CA ASN A 164 -2.06 7.37 -18.86
C ASN A 164 -3.36 8.04 -18.35
N ILE A 165 -4.28 7.29 -17.76
CA ILE A 165 -5.52 7.82 -17.21
C ILE A 165 -5.64 7.48 -15.73
N ARG A 166 -5.64 6.19 -15.37
CA ARG A 166 -5.83 5.78 -13.97
C ARG A 166 -5.39 4.33 -13.77
N THR A 167 -4.67 4.10 -12.70
CA THR A 167 -4.48 2.77 -12.11
C THR A 167 -5.18 2.71 -10.77
N GLU A 168 -5.89 1.63 -10.52
CA GLU A 168 -6.56 1.38 -9.25
C GLU A 168 -6.26 -0.04 -8.79
N ILE A 169 -5.75 -0.17 -7.57
CA ILE A 169 -5.45 -1.45 -6.93
C ILE A 169 -6.25 -1.55 -5.65
N THR A 170 -7.10 -2.56 -5.57
CA THR A 170 -8.01 -2.78 -4.44
C THR A 170 -7.84 -4.19 -3.88
N PHE A 171 -7.93 -4.32 -2.56
CA PHE A 171 -8.12 -5.59 -1.87
C PHE A 171 -9.07 -5.45 -0.69
N LYS A 172 -9.55 -6.58 -0.18
CA LYS A 172 -10.47 -6.64 0.95
C LYS A 172 -9.92 -7.52 2.04
N ILE A 173 -10.09 -7.09 3.28
CA ILE A 173 -9.73 -7.86 4.47
C ILE A 173 -11.02 -8.19 5.22
N PRO A 174 -11.29 -9.47 5.54
CA PRO A 174 -12.44 -9.82 6.36
C PRO A 174 -12.30 -9.22 7.76
N LEU A 175 -13.37 -8.59 8.25
CA LEU A 175 -13.45 -8.13 9.63
C LEU A 175 -13.81 -9.33 10.49
N SER A 176 -12.81 -9.93 11.15
CA SER A 176 -13.04 -10.98 12.16
C SER A 176 -13.70 -10.39 13.41
N ASP A 177 -14.36 -11.23 14.23
CA ASP A 177 -14.96 -10.79 15.51
C ASP A 177 -13.95 -10.10 16.44
N ARG A 178 -12.67 -10.41 16.33
CA ARG A 178 -11.59 -9.67 17.04
C ARG A 178 -11.46 -8.22 16.60
N ASN A 179 -11.79 -7.90 15.36
CA ASN A 179 -11.78 -6.52 14.84
C ASN A 179 -13.09 -5.76 15.11
N ARG A 180 -14.15 -6.48 15.59
CA ARG A 180 -15.44 -5.87 15.97
C ARG A 180 -15.48 -5.39 17.42
N LEU A 181 -14.65 -5.99 18.30
CA LEU A 181 -14.74 -5.79 19.76
C LEU A 181 -14.05 -4.54 20.30
N THR A 182 -13.38 -3.74 19.49
CA THR A 182 -12.70 -2.51 19.93
C THR A 182 -13.46 -1.21 19.63
N GLY A 183 -14.70 -1.30 19.14
CA GLY A 183 -15.52 -0.14 18.73
C GLY A 183 -16.75 0.18 19.58
N ASP A 184 -17.06 -0.59 20.63
CA ASP A 184 -18.35 -0.48 21.36
C ASP A 184 -18.18 -0.31 22.88
N GLU A 185 -17.16 0.38 23.33
CA GLU A 185 -17.09 0.89 24.70
C GLU A 185 -16.79 2.40 24.71
N SER A 186 -17.84 3.20 24.53
CA SER A 186 -17.88 4.61 24.94
C SER A 186 -19.31 5.04 25.18
#